data_174b34ac3dcf0158024dddba642a4482
#
_entry.id   174b34ac3dcf0158024dddba642a4482
#
_cell.length_a   1.000
_cell.length_b   1.000
_cell.length_c   1.000
_cell.angle_alpha   90.00
_cell.angle_beta   90.00
_cell.angle_gamma   90.00
#
_symmetry.space_group_name_H-M   'P 1'
#
loop_
_entity.id
_entity.type
_entity.pdbx_description
1 polymer ?
#
loop_
_entity_poly.entity_id
_entity_poly.type
_entity_poly.pdbx_seq_one_letter_code
_entity_poly.pdbx_strand_id
1 'polypeptide(L)'
;MKLLVISNNYIIKKDGKCYCEPNFYHILKRFSYMGEISLCALPREEASTYIELDFVLPENVYYIKKARVVPLLSNCKVLKKAVAGCDMVIGYNPCVNAEAALLYTRRYGKKYMTYLVACAWGSLWYHSLFGKLSAPLRFLSVRVATKMSDYVLYVTEKFLQGRYPNSRINTGCSDVYISIPDESVLSARLRMIQSIGERPYKKIATIGSVEVRYKGQEYVIKALGRLKREGKCMFEYYLIGGGDSRYLKKIAEDNGVADRVFFMGQQPFEKIPEILDGMDIYIQPSLTEGLPRSIVEAMSRGLTCYGSRVGGIPELLEHEFTFEKKSVGQIAQCLGSITPAILYEQSVRNAKKATEYDNLTLDSKRKKFFDTVIYDIRNM
;
A
#
# COMPACT_ATOMS: atom_id res chain seq x y z
N MET A 1 -20.04 14.91 14.07
CA MET A 1 -20.47 13.53 13.73
C MET A 1 -19.54 12.56 14.43
N LYS A 2 -20.06 11.49 15.04
CA LYS A 2 -19.26 10.44 15.67
C LYS A 2 -18.98 9.32 14.67
N LEU A 3 -17.73 9.12 14.35
CA LEU A 3 -17.27 8.11 13.39
C LEU A 3 -16.71 6.89 14.12
N LEU A 4 -17.04 5.70 13.67
CA LEU A 4 -16.42 4.47 14.16
C LEU A 4 -15.56 3.85 13.04
N VAL A 5 -14.25 3.89 13.20
CA VAL A 5 -13.32 3.21 12.27
C VAL A 5 -13.02 1.80 12.77
N ILE A 6 -13.21 0.79 11.91
CA ILE A 6 -12.96 -0.62 12.25
C ILE A 6 -11.85 -1.15 11.37
N SER A 7 -10.76 -1.59 11.99
CA SER A 7 -9.58 -2.06 11.28
C SER A 7 -8.88 -3.23 11.97
N ASN A 8 -7.95 -3.88 11.25
CA ASN A 8 -7.01 -4.84 11.81
C ASN A 8 -5.65 -4.19 12.17
N ASN A 9 -5.58 -2.86 12.22
CA ASN A 9 -4.39 -2.16 12.69
C ASN A 9 -4.27 -2.27 14.21
N TYR A 10 -3.04 -2.16 14.69
CA TYR A 10 -2.73 -2.27 16.11
C TYR A 10 -2.71 -0.90 16.78
N ILE A 11 -3.23 -0.85 18.02
CA ILE A 11 -3.19 0.32 18.89
C ILE A 11 -2.54 -0.06 20.21
N ILE A 12 -1.64 0.79 20.68
CA ILE A 12 -1.05 0.74 22.01
C ILE A 12 -1.78 1.75 22.89
N LYS A 13 -2.21 1.34 24.09
CA LYS A 13 -2.64 2.27 25.17
C LYS A 13 -1.54 2.30 26.22
N LYS A 14 -0.98 3.46 26.48
CA LYS A 14 0.05 3.67 27.49
C LYS A 14 -0.10 5.07 28.09
N ASP A 15 -0.01 5.17 29.41
CA ASP A 15 -0.02 6.44 30.18
C ASP A 15 -1.20 7.38 29.79
N GLY A 16 -2.40 6.80 29.64
CA GLY A 16 -3.61 7.55 29.27
C GLY A 16 -3.64 8.05 27.82
N LYS A 17 -2.74 7.57 26.96
CA LYS A 17 -2.63 7.95 25.55
C LYS A 17 -2.74 6.74 24.62
N CYS A 18 -3.04 7.01 23.36
CA CYS A 18 -3.08 5.99 22.30
C CYS A 18 -1.97 6.21 21.28
N TYR A 19 -1.40 5.12 20.76
CA TYR A 19 -0.32 5.17 19.76
C TYR A 19 -0.62 4.19 18.63
N CYS A 20 -0.24 4.55 17.40
CA CYS A 20 -0.37 3.69 16.22
C CYS A 20 0.79 3.86 15.23
N GLU A 21 0.81 3.04 14.20
CA GLU A 21 1.74 3.18 13.08
C GLU A 21 1.53 4.52 12.35
N PRO A 22 2.61 5.22 11.90
CA PRO A 22 2.53 6.52 11.24
C PRO A 22 1.56 6.55 10.06
N ASN A 23 1.56 5.52 9.22
CA ASN A 23 0.63 5.43 8.08
C ASN A 23 -0.84 5.39 8.52
N PHE A 24 -1.15 4.66 9.59
CA PHE A 24 -2.51 4.58 10.10
C PHE A 24 -2.93 5.91 10.77
N TYR A 25 -2.00 6.59 11.43
CA TYR A 25 -2.23 7.95 11.95
C TYR A 25 -2.69 8.91 10.84
N HIS A 26 -1.96 8.98 9.73
CA HIS A 26 -2.33 9.87 8.61
C HIS A 26 -3.71 9.53 8.03
N ILE A 27 -4.06 8.25 7.93
CA ILE A 27 -5.39 7.83 7.46
C ILE A 27 -6.48 8.27 8.42
N LEU A 28 -6.30 8.07 9.73
CA LEU A 28 -7.25 8.51 10.75
C LEU A 28 -7.39 10.03 10.80
N LYS A 29 -6.25 10.75 10.67
CA LYS A 29 -6.23 12.23 10.62
C LYS A 29 -7.05 12.77 9.45
N ARG A 30 -7.04 12.09 8.30
CA ARG A 30 -7.89 12.44 7.16
C ARG A 30 -9.37 12.24 7.47
N PHE A 31 -9.75 11.14 8.14
CA PHE A 31 -11.14 10.90 8.54
C PHE A 31 -11.63 11.86 9.63
N SER A 32 -10.74 12.37 10.51
CA SER A 32 -11.11 13.34 11.55
C SER A 32 -11.67 14.65 10.99
N TYR A 33 -11.46 14.94 9.70
CA TYR A 33 -12.14 16.03 9.00
C TYR A 33 -13.67 15.90 9.04
N MET A 34 -14.21 14.68 9.01
CA MET A 34 -15.66 14.44 9.03
C MET A 34 -16.24 14.44 10.46
N GLY A 35 -15.44 14.28 11.49
CA GLY A 35 -15.93 14.27 12.88
C GLY A 35 -15.01 13.56 13.87
N GLU A 36 -15.53 13.35 15.07
CA GLU A 36 -14.85 12.65 16.17
C GLU A 36 -14.69 11.16 15.89
N ILE A 37 -13.49 10.63 16.13
CA ILE A 37 -13.15 9.25 15.81
C ILE A 37 -13.18 8.36 17.04
N SER A 38 -13.93 7.25 16.94
CA SER A 38 -13.81 6.06 17.78
C SER A 38 -13.19 4.92 16.97
N LEU A 39 -12.46 4.01 17.61
CA LEU A 39 -11.74 2.92 16.93
C LEU A 39 -12.17 1.55 17.44
N CYS A 40 -12.37 0.59 16.52
CA CYS A 40 -12.23 -0.83 16.81
C CYS A 40 -10.92 -1.33 16.21
N ALA A 41 -9.96 -1.73 17.05
CA ALA A 41 -8.60 -2.06 16.65
C ALA A 41 -8.03 -3.24 17.44
N LEU A 42 -6.90 -3.77 16.99
CA LEU A 42 -6.19 -4.86 17.68
C LEU A 42 -5.29 -4.28 18.79
N PRO A 43 -5.23 -4.90 19.98
CA PRO A 43 -4.28 -4.48 21.01
C PRO A 43 -2.85 -4.87 20.66
N ARG A 44 -1.89 -4.04 21.07
CA ARG A 44 -0.46 -4.32 21.05
C ARG A 44 0.18 -3.70 22.29
N GLU A 45 1.19 -4.36 22.84
CA GLU A 45 1.84 -3.92 24.09
C GLU A 45 2.95 -2.90 23.80
N GLU A 46 3.80 -3.15 22.80
CA GLU A 46 4.96 -2.30 22.48
C GLU A 46 5.25 -2.25 20.98
N ALA A 47 5.79 -1.11 20.52
CA ALA A 47 6.40 -0.93 19.20
C ALA A 47 7.31 0.30 19.21
N SER A 48 8.48 0.21 18.56
CA SER A 48 9.49 1.27 18.55
C SER A 48 9.17 2.44 17.61
N THR A 49 8.24 2.27 16.66
CA THR A 49 7.97 3.22 15.57
C THR A 49 6.56 3.81 15.61
N TYR A 50 5.84 3.66 16.73
CA TYR A 50 4.48 4.18 16.87
C TYR A 50 4.49 5.64 17.29
N ILE A 51 3.51 6.40 16.78
CA ILE A 51 3.30 7.82 17.10
C ILE A 51 1.99 8.01 17.87
N GLU A 52 1.90 9.07 18.67
CA GLU A 52 0.73 9.40 19.46
C GLU A 52 -0.46 9.77 18.57
N LEU A 53 -1.65 9.24 18.91
CA LEU A 53 -2.95 9.62 18.35
C LEU A 53 -3.56 10.74 19.18
N ASP A 54 -3.13 11.97 18.94
CA ASP A 54 -3.47 13.16 19.70
C ASP A 54 -4.95 13.62 19.57
N PHE A 55 -5.69 13.04 18.63
CA PHE A 55 -7.11 13.37 18.34
C PHE A 55 -8.07 12.22 18.62
N VAL A 56 -7.63 11.13 19.25
CA VAL A 56 -8.46 9.98 19.64
C VAL A 56 -8.32 9.72 21.12
N LEU A 57 -9.42 9.89 21.86
CA LEU A 57 -9.43 9.62 23.29
C LEU A 57 -9.34 8.10 23.58
N PRO A 58 -8.59 7.69 24.61
CA PRO A 58 -8.41 6.26 24.95
C PRO A 58 -9.72 5.52 25.23
N GLU A 59 -10.74 6.18 25.81
CA GLU A 59 -12.07 5.61 26.03
C GLU A 59 -12.84 5.32 24.73
N ASN A 60 -12.47 5.99 23.62
CA ASN A 60 -13.05 5.79 22.30
C ASN A 60 -12.39 4.63 21.52
N VAL A 61 -11.43 3.90 22.14
CA VAL A 61 -10.78 2.75 21.54
C VAL A 61 -11.31 1.46 22.13
N TYR A 62 -11.96 0.66 21.29
CA TYR A 62 -12.51 -0.65 21.59
C TYR A 62 -11.58 -1.74 21.06
N TYR A 63 -11.11 -2.62 21.92
CA TYR A 63 -10.25 -3.72 21.48
C TYR A 63 -11.05 -4.90 20.94
N ILE A 64 -10.66 -5.38 19.77
CA ILE A 64 -11.20 -6.55 19.09
C ILE A 64 -10.10 -7.57 18.86
N LYS A 65 -10.48 -8.83 18.66
CA LYS A 65 -9.54 -9.90 18.26
C LYS A 65 -9.47 -10.02 16.74
N LYS A 66 -8.31 -10.39 16.20
CA LYS A 66 -8.14 -10.61 14.77
C LYS A 66 -9.01 -11.80 14.32
N ALA A 67 -9.94 -11.54 13.41
CA ALA A 67 -10.77 -12.55 12.75
C ALA A 67 -10.21 -12.81 11.33
N ARG A 68 -10.11 -14.08 10.91
CA ARG A 68 -9.50 -14.46 9.62
C ARG A 68 -10.53 -14.67 8.51
N VAL A 69 -11.57 -15.44 8.74
CA VAL A 69 -12.59 -15.81 7.74
C VAL A 69 -13.99 -15.49 8.21
N VAL A 70 -14.30 -15.81 9.46
CA VAL A 70 -15.60 -15.55 10.08
C VAL A 70 -15.44 -14.65 11.30
N PRO A 71 -16.46 -13.84 11.65
CA PRO A 71 -16.45 -13.03 12.86
C PRO A 71 -16.35 -13.90 14.12
N LEU A 72 -15.60 -13.42 15.11
CA LEU A 72 -15.54 -14.07 16.42
C LEU A 72 -16.72 -13.62 17.30
N LEU A 73 -17.37 -14.54 18.00
CA LEU A 73 -18.48 -14.22 18.92
C LEU A 73 -18.09 -13.18 19.97
N SER A 74 -16.84 -13.22 20.47
CA SER A 74 -16.31 -12.22 21.40
C SER A 74 -16.30 -10.80 20.83
N ASN A 75 -16.09 -10.66 19.52
CA ASN A 75 -16.09 -9.36 18.85
C ASN A 75 -17.51 -8.84 18.61
N CYS A 76 -18.49 -9.72 18.44
CA CYS A 76 -19.87 -9.32 18.15
C CYS A 76 -20.46 -8.38 19.21
N LYS A 77 -20.21 -8.65 20.50
CA LYS A 77 -20.67 -7.79 21.60
C LYS A 77 -20.02 -6.41 21.56
N VAL A 78 -18.69 -6.37 21.29
CA VAL A 78 -17.92 -5.12 21.20
C VAL A 78 -18.40 -4.29 20.00
N LEU A 79 -18.48 -4.92 18.82
CA LEU A 79 -18.93 -4.25 17.58
C LEU A 79 -20.36 -3.70 17.73
N LYS A 80 -21.28 -4.49 18.31
CA LYS A 80 -22.65 -4.05 18.56
C LYS A 80 -22.70 -2.79 19.43
N LYS A 81 -21.95 -2.76 20.54
CA LYS A 81 -21.87 -1.60 21.44
C LYS A 81 -21.25 -0.38 20.73
N ALA A 82 -20.13 -0.57 20.02
CA ALA A 82 -19.44 0.51 19.34
C ALA A 82 -20.29 1.11 18.21
N VAL A 83 -20.96 0.28 17.39
CA VAL A 83 -21.85 0.74 16.31
C VAL A 83 -23.06 1.49 16.86
N ALA A 84 -23.63 1.08 17.99
CA ALA A 84 -24.76 1.79 18.60
C ALA A 84 -24.39 3.23 19.01
N GLY A 85 -23.12 3.47 19.40
CA GLY A 85 -22.63 4.75 19.90
C GLY A 85 -22.13 5.72 18.82
N CYS A 86 -22.17 5.37 17.53
CA CYS A 86 -21.69 6.23 16.45
C CYS A 86 -22.79 6.65 15.49
N ASP A 87 -22.52 7.66 14.65
CA ASP A 87 -23.40 8.11 13.57
C ASP A 87 -23.10 7.38 12.26
N MET A 88 -21.83 7.09 12.00
CA MET A 88 -21.37 6.42 10.78
C MET A 88 -20.22 5.44 11.10
N VAL A 89 -20.21 4.31 10.41
CA VAL A 89 -19.14 3.31 10.47
C VAL A 89 -18.25 3.39 9.23
N ILE A 90 -16.93 3.38 9.42
CA ILE A 90 -15.92 3.28 8.37
C ILE A 90 -15.21 1.93 8.51
N GLY A 91 -15.45 1.03 7.56
CA GLY A 91 -14.77 -0.26 7.48
C GLY A 91 -13.47 -0.15 6.69
N TYR A 92 -12.33 -0.33 7.36
CA TYR A 92 -11.00 -0.42 6.72
C TYR A 92 -10.81 -1.83 6.15
N ASN A 93 -11.17 -2.00 4.88
CA ASN A 93 -11.28 -3.30 4.23
C ASN A 93 -10.06 -3.66 3.33
N PRO A 94 -9.70 -4.97 3.24
CA PRO A 94 -10.45 -6.14 3.71
C PRO A 94 -10.28 -6.43 5.22
N CYS A 95 -11.39 -6.44 5.97
CA CYS A 95 -11.41 -6.71 7.41
C CYS A 95 -12.71 -7.42 7.81
N VAL A 96 -12.59 -8.67 8.31
CA VAL A 96 -13.76 -9.49 8.72
C VAL A 96 -14.64 -8.78 9.75
N ASN A 97 -14.02 -8.10 10.71
CA ASN A 97 -14.75 -7.37 11.76
C ASN A 97 -15.52 -6.17 11.18
N ALA A 98 -14.94 -5.46 10.19
CA ALA A 98 -15.59 -4.35 9.51
C ALA A 98 -16.79 -4.84 8.68
N GLU A 99 -16.63 -5.95 7.96
CA GLU A 99 -17.71 -6.57 7.19
C GLU A 99 -18.86 -7.07 8.11
N ALA A 100 -18.52 -7.65 9.27
CA ALA A 100 -19.51 -8.06 10.26
C ALA A 100 -20.26 -6.86 10.87
N ALA A 101 -19.57 -5.75 11.09
CA ALA A 101 -20.17 -4.53 11.63
C ALA A 101 -21.20 -3.91 10.66
N LEU A 102 -21.10 -4.14 9.36
CA LEU A 102 -22.10 -3.70 8.38
C LEU A 102 -23.51 -4.20 8.73
N LEU A 103 -23.65 -5.43 9.25
CA LEU A 103 -24.94 -5.98 9.66
C LEU A 103 -25.54 -5.20 10.82
N TYR A 104 -24.72 -4.83 11.82
CA TYR A 104 -25.18 -4.00 12.95
C TYR A 104 -25.47 -2.58 12.49
N THR A 105 -24.66 -2.02 11.60
CA THR A 105 -24.86 -0.70 11.02
C THR A 105 -26.23 -0.61 10.35
N ARG A 106 -26.58 -1.60 9.52
CA ARG A 106 -27.90 -1.69 8.87
C ARG A 106 -29.04 -1.84 9.89
N ARG A 107 -28.87 -2.71 10.90
CA ARG A 107 -29.88 -2.91 11.95
C ARG A 107 -30.18 -1.64 12.76
N TYR A 108 -29.18 -0.79 12.96
CA TYR A 108 -29.32 0.48 13.67
C TYR A 108 -29.62 1.68 12.77
N GLY A 109 -29.89 1.47 11.48
CA GLY A 109 -30.17 2.55 10.53
C GLY A 109 -29.01 3.54 10.34
N LYS A 110 -27.77 3.10 10.62
CA LYS A 110 -26.59 3.94 10.48
C LYS A 110 -26.00 3.85 9.08
N LYS A 111 -25.18 4.85 8.69
CA LYS A 111 -24.44 4.86 7.42
C LYS A 111 -23.15 4.06 7.51
N TYR A 112 -22.77 3.45 6.41
CA TYR A 112 -21.55 2.66 6.31
C TYR A 112 -20.70 3.10 5.10
N MET A 113 -19.43 3.42 5.37
CA MET A 113 -18.41 3.65 4.36
C MET A 113 -17.42 2.49 4.32
N THR A 114 -17.19 1.94 3.14
CA THR A 114 -16.03 1.06 2.91
C THR A 114 -14.82 1.90 2.48
N TYR A 115 -13.73 1.82 3.23
CA TYR A 115 -12.41 2.24 2.79
C TYR A 115 -11.64 1.01 2.31
N LEU A 116 -11.48 0.85 0.99
CA LEU A 116 -10.94 -0.37 0.38
C LEU A 116 -9.50 -0.15 -0.09
N VAL A 117 -8.56 -0.77 0.63
CA VAL A 117 -7.11 -0.54 0.45
C VAL A 117 -6.40 -1.68 -0.29
N ALA A 118 -7.01 -2.85 -0.39
CA ALA A 118 -6.39 -4.02 -1.02
C ALA A 118 -7.43 -5.00 -1.57
N CYS A 119 -6.98 -5.87 -2.49
CA CYS A 119 -7.78 -7.00 -2.94
C CYS A 119 -7.73 -8.15 -1.93
N ALA A 120 -8.90 -8.54 -1.37
CA ALA A 120 -9.01 -9.63 -0.40
C ALA A 120 -8.52 -10.97 -0.95
N TRP A 121 -8.74 -11.24 -2.24
CA TRP A 121 -8.23 -12.45 -2.90
C TRP A 121 -6.71 -12.50 -2.85
N GLY A 122 -6.03 -11.48 -3.37
CA GLY A 122 -4.58 -11.44 -3.49
C GLY A 122 -3.87 -11.49 -2.14
N SER A 123 -4.39 -10.76 -1.16
CA SER A 123 -3.80 -10.73 0.19
C SER A 123 -3.83 -12.07 0.93
N LEU A 124 -4.77 -12.97 0.59
CA LEU A 124 -4.86 -14.30 1.20
C LEU A 124 -4.21 -15.40 0.35
N TRP A 125 -4.38 -15.34 -0.96
CA TRP A 125 -3.92 -16.38 -1.88
C TRP A 125 -2.42 -16.66 -1.77
N TYR A 126 -1.62 -15.63 -1.55
CA TYR A 126 -0.16 -15.74 -1.46
C TYR A 126 0.39 -15.95 -0.05
N HIS A 127 -0.49 -16.04 0.96
CA HIS A 127 -0.06 -16.14 2.35
C HIS A 127 0.14 -17.60 2.84
N SER A 128 -0.79 -18.50 2.50
CA SER A 128 -0.78 -19.88 2.98
C SER A 128 -1.74 -20.78 2.19
N LEU A 129 -1.67 -22.09 2.38
CA LEU A 129 -2.66 -23.03 1.81
C LEU A 129 -4.07 -22.73 2.31
N PHE A 130 -4.24 -22.48 3.61
CA PHE A 130 -5.52 -22.06 4.18
C PHE A 130 -6.00 -20.73 3.57
N GLY A 131 -5.08 -19.80 3.33
CA GLY A 131 -5.36 -18.56 2.62
C GLY A 131 -5.93 -18.80 1.21
N LYS A 132 -5.37 -19.75 0.45
CA LYS A 132 -5.88 -20.11 -0.89
C LYS A 132 -7.31 -20.65 -0.83
N LEU A 133 -7.63 -21.51 0.13
CA LEU A 133 -8.97 -22.07 0.30
C LEU A 133 -9.99 -21.00 0.73
N SER A 134 -9.58 -20.05 1.56
CA SER A 134 -10.46 -19.00 2.07
C SER A 134 -10.59 -17.78 1.15
N ALA A 135 -9.68 -17.59 0.19
CA ALA A 135 -9.65 -16.42 -0.68
C ALA A 135 -10.95 -16.18 -1.48
N PRO A 136 -11.61 -17.23 -2.09
CA PRO A 136 -12.88 -17.04 -2.80
C PRO A 136 -13.99 -16.50 -1.88
N LEU A 137 -14.13 -17.09 -0.70
CA LEU A 137 -15.13 -16.69 0.29
C LEU A 137 -14.89 -15.25 0.76
N ARG A 138 -13.64 -14.90 1.06
CA ARG A 138 -13.25 -13.56 1.48
C ARG A 138 -13.44 -12.52 0.37
N PHE A 139 -13.15 -12.89 -0.88
CA PHE A 139 -13.43 -12.04 -2.03
C PHE A 139 -14.91 -11.72 -2.14
N LEU A 140 -15.78 -12.76 -2.04
CA LEU A 140 -17.22 -12.59 -2.11
C LEU A 140 -17.75 -11.74 -0.93
N SER A 141 -17.28 -11.99 0.28
CA SER A 141 -17.65 -11.23 1.48
C SER A 141 -17.35 -9.74 1.32
N VAL A 142 -16.13 -9.37 0.91
CA VAL A 142 -15.74 -7.98 0.67
C VAL A 142 -16.54 -7.37 -0.49
N ARG A 143 -16.81 -8.15 -1.57
CA ARG A 143 -17.61 -7.68 -2.71
C ARG A 143 -19.04 -7.35 -2.30
N VAL A 144 -19.67 -8.21 -1.50
CA VAL A 144 -21.01 -7.99 -0.95
C VAL A 144 -21.01 -6.78 -0.02
N ALA A 145 -20.06 -6.71 0.92
CA ALA A 145 -19.94 -5.57 1.83
C ALA A 145 -19.76 -4.25 1.09
N THR A 146 -18.88 -4.22 0.08
CA THR A 146 -18.66 -3.03 -0.76
C THR A 146 -19.93 -2.64 -1.52
N LYS A 147 -20.62 -3.60 -2.14
CA LYS A 147 -21.89 -3.35 -2.85
C LYS A 147 -22.98 -2.80 -1.93
N MET A 148 -23.03 -3.25 -0.68
CA MET A 148 -24.00 -2.80 0.32
C MET A 148 -23.64 -1.47 0.98
N SER A 149 -22.40 -0.99 0.86
CA SER A 149 -21.94 0.27 1.47
C SER A 149 -22.65 1.48 0.88
N ASP A 150 -22.94 2.47 1.73
CA ASP A 150 -23.52 3.74 1.30
C ASP A 150 -22.48 4.60 0.58
N TYR A 151 -21.23 4.52 1.05
CA TYR A 151 -20.09 5.24 0.50
C TYR A 151 -18.91 4.29 0.31
N VAL A 152 -18.10 4.52 -0.72
CA VAL A 152 -16.86 3.75 -0.92
C VAL A 152 -15.72 4.67 -1.31
N LEU A 153 -14.64 4.59 -0.55
CA LEU A 153 -13.35 5.20 -0.87
C LEU A 153 -12.38 4.09 -1.26
N TYR A 154 -11.95 4.08 -2.53
CA TYR A 154 -10.96 3.14 -3.04
C TYR A 154 -9.58 3.80 -3.10
N VAL A 155 -8.52 3.04 -2.85
CA VAL A 155 -7.14 3.56 -3.05
C VAL A 155 -6.67 3.53 -4.51
N THR A 156 -7.44 2.93 -5.41
CA THR A 156 -7.19 2.87 -6.86
C THR A 156 -8.25 3.65 -7.63
N GLU A 157 -7.99 3.95 -8.90
CA GLU A 157 -8.97 4.61 -9.77
C GLU A 157 -9.83 3.62 -10.57
N LYS A 158 -9.30 2.41 -10.85
CA LYS A 158 -9.95 1.41 -11.73
C LYS A 158 -9.94 0.00 -11.17
N PHE A 159 -8.81 -0.47 -10.65
CA PHE A 159 -8.60 -1.87 -10.32
C PHE A 159 -9.56 -2.39 -9.24
N LEU A 160 -9.63 -1.74 -8.08
CA LEU A 160 -10.52 -2.17 -7.00
C LEU A 160 -11.98 -1.94 -7.35
N GLN A 161 -12.31 -0.85 -8.03
CA GLN A 161 -13.65 -0.56 -8.51
C GLN A 161 -14.19 -1.66 -9.44
N GLY A 162 -13.38 -2.14 -10.38
CA GLY A 162 -13.75 -3.24 -11.26
C GLY A 162 -13.96 -4.57 -10.53
N ARG A 163 -13.19 -4.82 -9.47
CA ARG A 163 -13.30 -6.06 -8.67
C ARG A 163 -14.40 -6.02 -7.62
N TYR A 164 -14.63 -4.86 -7.02
CA TYR A 164 -15.58 -4.61 -5.93
C TYR A 164 -16.49 -3.42 -6.26
N PRO A 165 -17.38 -3.56 -7.26
CA PRO A 165 -18.19 -2.45 -7.74
C PRO A 165 -19.19 -1.97 -6.69
N ASN A 166 -19.41 -0.65 -6.66
CA ASN A 166 -20.46 0.01 -5.91
C ASN A 166 -21.15 1.04 -6.81
N SER A 167 -22.48 1.07 -6.79
CA SER A 167 -23.31 1.98 -7.61
C SER A 167 -23.74 3.25 -6.86
N ARG A 168 -23.34 3.40 -5.61
CA ARG A 168 -23.65 4.58 -4.79
C ARG A 168 -22.51 5.59 -4.83
N ILE A 169 -22.46 6.52 -3.90
CA ILE A 169 -21.42 7.55 -3.81
C ILE A 169 -20.05 6.90 -3.56
N ASN A 170 -19.16 6.99 -4.53
CA ASN A 170 -17.82 6.41 -4.44
C ASN A 170 -16.76 7.23 -5.17
N THR A 171 -15.51 7.08 -4.79
CA THR A 171 -14.36 7.69 -5.48
C THR A 171 -13.10 6.85 -5.30
N GLY A 172 -12.18 6.97 -6.27
CA GLY A 172 -10.80 6.52 -6.14
C GLY A 172 -9.95 7.67 -5.57
N CYS A 173 -9.18 7.41 -4.52
CA CYS A 173 -8.20 8.36 -3.99
C CYS A 173 -7.10 7.59 -3.24
N SER A 174 -5.89 7.67 -3.75
CA SER A 174 -4.74 6.98 -3.17
C SER A 174 -4.48 7.39 -1.72
N ASP A 175 -3.94 6.46 -0.93
CA ASP A 175 -3.48 6.70 0.44
C ASP A 175 -2.00 7.13 0.51
N VAL A 176 -1.37 7.32 -0.62
CA VAL A 176 -0.01 7.88 -0.71
C VAL A 176 0.09 9.19 0.07
N TYR A 177 1.23 9.36 0.71
CA TYR A 177 1.57 10.58 1.44
C TYR A 177 2.94 11.06 1.00
N ILE A 178 2.97 11.88 -0.06
CA ILE A 178 4.18 12.50 -0.60
C ILE A 178 3.95 14.00 -0.81
N SER A 179 5.03 14.75 -0.71
CA SER A 179 5.12 16.11 -1.26
C SER A 179 5.98 16.06 -2.49
N ILE A 180 5.56 16.72 -3.55
CA ILE A 180 6.37 16.78 -4.78
C ILE A 180 7.64 17.56 -4.49
N PRO A 181 8.82 16.99 -4.79
CA PRO A 181 10.07 17.66 -4.55
C PRO A 181 10.28 18.86 -5.49
N ASP A 182 11.21 19.71 -5.12
CA ASP A 182 11.68 20.81 -5.96
C ASP A 182 12.23 20.31 -7.31
N GLU A 183 12.15 21.15 -8.35
CA GLU A 183 12.64 20.83 -9.72
C GLU A 183 14.14 20.50 -9.76
N SER A 184 14.90 20.96 -8.78
CA SER A 184 16.32 20.63 -8.64
C SER A 184 16.57 19.11 -8.52
N VAL A 185 15.62 18.37 -7.95
CA VAL A 185 15.70 16.90 -7.78
C VAL A 185 15.64 16.21 -9.15
N LEU A 186 14.67 16.58 -9.98
CA LEU A 186 14.58 16.06 -11.34
C LEU A 186 15.82 16.46 -12.16
N SER A 187 16.25 17.71 -12.04
CA SER A 187 17.46 18.20 -12.72
C SER A 187 18.72 17.44 -12.31
N ALA A 188 18.87 17.12 -11.02
CA ALA A 188 19.96 16.28 -10.52
C ALA A 188 19.87 14.85 -11.09
N ARG A 189 18.67 14.26 -11.12
CA ARG A 189 18.42 12.95 -11.72
C ARG A 189 18.83 12.90 -13.18
N LEU A 190 18.45 13.90 -13.99
CA LEU A 190 18.78 13.95 -15.41
C LEU A 190 20.28 14.07 -15.64
N ARG A 191 21.01 14.85 -14.81
CA ARG A 191 22.49 14.88 -14.84
C ARG A 191 23.11 13.52 -14.51
N MET A 192 22.61 12.80 -13.52
CA MET A 192 23.09 11.45 -13.18
C MET A 192 22.92 10.47 -14.35
N ILE A 193 21.82 10.59 -15.09
CA ILE A 193 21.56 9.73 -16.26
C ILE A 193 22.57 9.97 -17.36
N GLN A 194 23.03 11.19 -17.58
CA GLN A 194 24.03 11.53 -18.59
C GLN A 194 25.38 10.79 -18.35
N SER A 195 25.76 10.61 -17.08
CA SER A 195 26.99 9.90 -16.69
C SER A 195 26.78 8.41 -16.37
N ILE A 196 25.57 7.86 -16.56
CA ILE A 196 25.26 6.49 -16.14
C ILE A 196 26.07 5.41 -16.88
N GLY A 197 26.48 5.70 -18.10
CA GLY A 197 27.32 4.81 -18.91
C GLY A 197 28.76 4.64 -18.38
N GLU A 198 29.24 5.55 -17.57
CA GLU A 198 30.58 5.54 -16.99
C GLU A 198 30.64 4.64 -15.73
N ARG A 199 29.49 4.29 -15.17
CA ARG A 199 29.39 3.47 -13.97
C ARG A 199 29.37 1.98 -14.31
N PRO A 200 30.11 1.14 -13.56
CA PRO A 200 30.17 -0.30 -13.81
C PRO A 200 28.84 -0.99 -13.53
N TYR A 201 28.04 -0.44 -12.62
CA TYR A 201 26.75 -1.00 -12.23
C TYR A 201 25.68 0.08 -12.10
N LYS A 202 24.46 -0.28 -12.54
CA LYS A 202 23.23 0.47 -12.26
C LYS A 202 22.56 -0.07 -11.01
N LYS A 203 22.04 0.82 -10.17
CA LYS A 203 21.41 0.49 -8.89
C LYS A 203 19.90 0.34 -9.04
N ILE A 204 19.38 -0.84 -8.71
CA ILE A 204 17.96 -1.13 -8.68
C ILE A 204 17.49 -1.16 -7.25
N ALA A 205 16.33 -0.57 -6.95
CA ALA A 205 15.70 -0.63 -5.62
C ALA A 205 14.34 -1.32 -5.64
N THR A 206 14.02 -2.01 -4.53
CA THR A 206 12.65 -2.41 -4.16
C THR A 206 12.43 -2.05 -2.70
N ILE A 207 11.33 -1.35 -2.40
CA ILE A 207 10.89 -1.06 -1.03
C ILE A 207 9.80 -2.05 -0.64
N GLY A 208 10.02 -2.80 0.43
CA GLY A 208 9.06 -3.75 0.98
C GLY A 208 9.70 -4.80 1.87
N SER A 209 8.92 -5.37 2.79
CA SER A 209 9.41 -6.42 3.69
C SER A 209 10.08 -7.56 2.91
N VAL A 210 11.29 -7.93 3.34
CA VAL A 210 12.08 -9.01 2.72
C VAL A 210 11.63 -10.41 3.16
N GLU A 211 10.83 -10.48 4.22
CA GLU A 211 10.24 -11.73 4.71
C GLU A 211 8.99 -12.15 3.91
N VAL A 212 8.31 -11.18 3.31
CA VAL A 212 6.99 -11.37 2.70
C VAL A 212 7.13 -11.79 1.24
N ARG A 213 6.96 -13.07 0.95
CA ARG A 213 7.18 -13.68 -0.38
C ARG A 213 6.33 -13.08 -1.51
N TYR A 214 5.12 -12.58 -1.22
CA TYR A 214 4.31 -11.99 -2.27
C TYR A 214 4.85 -10.63 -2.76
N LYS A 215 5.87 -10.06 -2.13
CA LYS A 215 6.61 -8.90 -2.66
C LYS A 215 7.48 -9.26 -3.86
N GLY A 216 7.78 -10.54 -4.08
CA GLY A 216 8.33 -11.06 -5.33
C GLY A 216 9.79 -10.73 -5.62
N GLN A 217 10.56 -10.21 -4.64
CA GLN A 217 11.97 -9.84 -4.80
C GLN A 217 12.82 -10.99 -5.36
N GLU A 218 12.44 -12.25 -5.04
CA GLU A 218 13.11 -13.45 -5.56
C GLU A 218 13.17 -13.51 -7.09
N TYR A 219 12.15 -12.98 -7.79
CA TYR A 219 12.11 -13.02 -9.26
C TYR A 219 13.09 -12.05 -9.88
N VAL A 220 13.36 -10.92 -9.24
CA VAL A 220 14.42 -9.99 -9.65
C VAL A 220 15.80 -10.62 -9.42
N ILE A 221 16.05 -11.24 -8.27
CA ILE A 221 17.29 -11.94 -7.98
C ILE A 221 17.56 -13.03 -9.03
N LYS A 222 16.56 -13.84 -9.36
CA LYS A 222 16.66 -14.87 -10.41
C LYS A 222 16.93 -14.26 -11.81
N ALA A 223 16.35 -13.09 -12.10
CA ALA A 223 16.62 -12.38 -13.35
C ALA A 223 18.06 -11.87 -13.43
N LEU A 224 18.60 -11.33 -12.33
CA LEU A 224 20.01 -10.96 -12.26
C LEU A 224 20.95 -12.16 -12.47
N GLY A 225 20.63 -13.32 -11.86
CA GLY A 225 21.37 -14.57 -12.09
C GLY A 225 21.34 -15.02 -13.55
N ARG A 226 20.21 -14.86 -14.24
CA ARG A 226 20.11 -15.11 -15.68
C ARG A 226 20.98 -14.15 -16.48
N LEU A 227 20.89 -12.84 -16.22
CA LEU A 227 21.71 -11.82 -16.88
C LEU A 227 23.20 -12.05 -16.63
N LYS A 228 23.60 -12.51 -15.44
CA LYS A 228 25.00 -12.85 -15.13
C LYS A 228 25.52 -14.00 -16.01
N ARG A 229 24.72 -15.07 -16.16
CA ARG A 229 25.07 -16.20 -17.05
C ARG A 229 25.17 -15.79 -18.53
N GLU A 230 24.40 -14.77 -18.93
CA GLU A 230 24.44 -14.19 -20.28
C GLU A 230 25.58 -13.15 -20.47
N GLY A 231 26.40 -12.89 -19.45
CA GLY A 231 27.44 -11.88 -19.46
C GLY A 231 26.94 -10.42 -19.49
N LYS A 232 25.66 -10.19 -19.10
CA LYS A 232 24.96 -8.90 -19.20
C LYS A 232 24.58 -8.29 -17.86
N CYS A 233 25.02 -8.85 -16.73
CA CYS A 233 24.65 -8.35 -15.42
C CYS A 233 25.47 -7.12 -15.01
N MET A 234 24.92 -5.95 -15.30
CA MET A 234 25.48 -4.64 -14.91
C MET A 234 24.61 -3.98 -13.83
N PHE A 235 24.11 -4.76 -12.84
CA PHE A 235 23.15 -4.28 -11.84
C PHE A 235 23.56 -4.68 -10.43
N GLU A 236 23.28 -3.79 -9.50
CA GLU A 236 23.23 -4.03 -8.05
C GLU A 236 21.78 -3.88 -7.60
N TYR A 237 21.31 -4.77 -6.71
CA TYR A 237 19.93 -4.79 -6.26
C TYR A 237 19.82 -4.50 -4.76
N TYR A 238 19.18 -3.41 -4.44
CA TYR A 238 19.00 -2.89 -3.07
C TYR A 238 17.59 -3.20 -2.57
N LEU A 239 17.51 -3.98 -1.51
CA LEU A 239 16.28 -4.40 -0.82
C LEU A 239 16.10 -3.56 0.43
N ILE A 240 15.11 -2.65 0.40
CA ILE A 240 14.82 -1.69 1.46
C ILE A 240 13.58 -2.17 2.20
N GLY A 241 13.75 -2.70 3.42
CA GLY A 241 12.65 -3.20 4.25
C GLY A 241 13.11 -4.20 5.29
N GLY A 242 12.39 -4.27 6.39
CA GLY A 242 12.66 -5.20 7.49
C GLY A 242 12.15 -6.61 7.22
N GLY A 243 12.45 -7.51 8.16
CA GLY A 243 12.06 -8.90 8.15
C GLY A 243 13.22 -9.87 7.94
N ASP A 244 12.93 -11.17 7.98
CA ASP A 244 13.91 -12.23 7.81
C ASP A 244 14.33 -12.36 6.34
N SER A 245 15.60 -12.04 6.06
CA SER A 245 16.19 -12.07 4.72
C SER A 245 16.81 -13.41 4.32
N ARG A 246 16.88 -14.41 5.20
CA ARG A 246 17.57 -15.70 4.96
C ARG A 246 17.13 -16.37 3.67
N TYR A 247 15.82 -16.34 3.38
CA TYR A 247 15.28 -16.92 2.15
C TYR A 247 15.82 -16.23 0.89
N LEU A 248 15.82 -14.90 0.85
CA LEU A 248 16.29 -14.14 -0.32
C LEU A 248 17.81 -14.22 -0.47
N LYS A 249 18.56 -14.26 0.64
CA LYS A 249 20.03 -14.50 0.63
C LYS A 249 20.35 -15.84 -0.03
N LYS A 250 19.64 -16.92 0.39
CA LYS A 250 19.81 -18.24 -0.24
C LYS A 250 19.50 -18.19 -1.73
N ILE A 251 18.42 -17.52 -2.16
CA ILE A 251 18.11 -17.37 -3.60
C ILE A 251 19.23 -16.62 -4.32
N ALA A 252 19.85 -15.62 -3.72
CA ALA A 252 20.97 -14.89 -4.32
C ALA A 252 22.21 -15.76 -4.47
N GLU A 253 22.53 -16.58 -3.46
CA GLU A 253 23.60 -17.58 -3.49
C GLU A 253 23.37 -18.64 -4.59
N ASP A 254 22.18 -19.25 -4.59
CA ASP A 254 21.77 -20.29 -5.54
C ASP A 254 21.78 -19.79 -7.01
N ASN A 255 21.67 -18.46 -7.22
CA ASN A 255 21.74 -17.83 -8.56
C ASN A 255 23.10 -17.16 -8.86
N GLY A 256 24.07 -17.25 -7.95
CA GLY A 256 25.44 -16.75 -8.12
C GLY A 256 25.53 -15.22 -8.17
N VAL A 257 24.60 -14.50 -7.48
CA VAL A 257 24.54 -13.03 -7.44
C VAL A 257 24.53 -12.46 -6.03
N ALA A 258 25.00 -13.23 -5.04
CA ALA A 258 25.03 -12.79 -3.65
C ALA A 258 25.87 -11.50 -3.46
N ASP A 259 26.91 -11.32 -4.27
CA ASP A 259 27.77 -10.13 -4.35
C ASP A 259 27.09 -8.89 -4.94
N ARG A 260 25.86 -9.04 -5.46
CA ARG A 260 25.08 -8.00 -6.16
C ARG A 260 23.76 -7.66 -5.46
N VAL A 261 23.41 -8.32 -4.35
CA VAL A 261 22.15 -8.13 -3.64
C VAL A 261 22.41 -7.58 -2.24
N PHE A 262 21.94 -6.37 -2.00
CA PHE A 262 22.19 -5.63 -0.76
C PHE A 262 20.91 -5.50 0.06
N PHE A 263 20.97 -5.90 1.32
CA PHE A 263 19.85 -5.84 2.28
C PHE A 263 20.05 -4.64 3.21
N MET A 264 19.26 -3.58 3.00
CA MET A 264 19.39 -2.32 3.74
C MET A 264 18.64 -2.31 5.09
N GLY A 265 17.84 -3.35 5.36
CA GLY A 265 16.97 -3.37 6.54
C GLY A 265 15.83 -2.35 6.47
N GLN A 266 15.14 -2.18 7.59
CA GLN A 266 14.09 -1.17 7.71
C GLN A 266 14.73 0.22 7.82
N GLN A 267 14.26 1.14 7.00
CA GLN A 267 14.71 2.53 6.98
C GLN A 267 13.61 3.45 7.52
N PRO A 268 13.97 4.55 8.19
CA PRO A 268 13.03 5.62 8.55
C PRO A 268 12.38 6.21 7.29
N PHE A 269 11.10 6.58 7.40
CA PHE A 269 10.34 7.12 6.26
C PHE A 269 11.02 8.38 5.66
N GLU A 270 11.57 9.22 6.51
CA GLU A 270 12.25 10.47 6.15
C GLU A 270 13.52 10.25 5.31
N LYS A 271 14.15 9.07 5.42
CA LYS A 271 15.35 8.70 4.65
C LYS A 271 15.04 8.07 3.30
N ILE A 272 13.80 7.65 3.06
CA ILE A 272 13.41 6.99 1.80
C ILE A 272 13.71 7.87 0.56
N PRO A 273 13.39 9.17 0.56
CA PRO A 273 13.73 10.04 -0.58
C PRO A 273 15.23 10.07 -0.90
N GLU A 274 16.09 10.23 0.11
CA GLU A 274 17.56 10.25 -0.06
C GLU A 274 18.08 8.92 -0.62
N ILE A 275 17.57 7.80 -0.10
CA ILE A 275 17.95 6.47 -0.59
C ILE A 275 17.54 6.31 -2.07
N LEU A 276 16.33 6.73 -2.43
CA LEU A 276 15.85 6.66 -3.81
C LEU A 276 16.65 7.58 -4.75
N ASP A 277 17.11 8.73 -4.27
CA ASP A 277 17.97 9.61 -5.06
C ASP A 277 19.30 8.93 -5.46
N GLY A 278 19.81 8.05 -4.63
CA GLY A 278 20.99 7.24 -4.91
C GLY A 278 20.77 6.03 -5.83
N MET A 279 19.53 5.74 -6.23
CA MET A 279 19.18 4.62 -7.11
C MET A 279 18.98 5.07 -8.57
N ASP A 280 19.04 4.14 -9.52
CA ASP A 280 18.80 4.43 -10.94
C ASP A 280 17.44 3.95 -11.41
N ILE A 281 16.98 2.83 -10.86
CA ILE A 281 15.78 2.12 -11.28
C ILE A 281 15.02 1.69 -10.03
N TYR A 282 13.72 1.77 -10.09
CA TYR A 282 12.83 1.16 -9.11
C TYR A 282 12.09 -0.02 -9.72
N ILE A 283 12.01 -1.15 -9.04
CA ILE A 283 11.26 -2.32 -9.51
C ILE A 283 10.32 -2.85 -8.42
N GLN A 284 9.03 -3.07 -8.77
CA GLN A 284 8.01 -3.63 -7.87
C GLN A 284 7.53 -4.98 -8.41
N PRO A 285 8.16 -6.10 -8.06
CA PRO A 285 7.85 -7.42 -8.62
C PRO A 285 6.74 -8.18 -7.89
N SER A 286 5.85 -7.47 -7.21
CA SER A 286 4.83 -8.01 -6.33
C SER A 286 3.87 -8.97 -7.03
N LEU A 287 3.36 -9.96 -6.30
CA LEU A 287 2.33 -10.90 -6.79
C LEU A 287 0.92 -10.36 -6.59
N THR A 288 0.77 -9.36 -5.72
CA THR A 288 -0.49 -8.66 -5.43
C THR A 288 -0.20 -7.30 -4.82
N GLU A 289 -0.98 -6.30 -5.20
CA GLU A 289 -0.95 -4.95 -4.62
C GLU A 289 -2.37 -4.34 -4.60
N GLY A 290 -2.54 -3.28 -3.78
CA GLY A 290 -3.57 -2.27 -4.00
C GLY A 290 -3.05 -1.24 -5.02
N LEU A 291 -2.74 -0.04 -4.56
CA LEU A 291 -1.88 0.91 -5.27
C LEU A 291 -0.56 1.01 -4.49
N PRO A 292 0.59 0.58 -5.04
CA PRO A 292 1.85 0.57 -4.30
C PRO A 292 2.41 1.99 -4.13
N ARG A 293 2.41 2.48 -2.89
CA ARG A 293 2.94 3.80 -2.53
C ARG A 293 4.40 3.98 -2.94
N SER A 294 5.20 2.94 -2.76
CA SER A 294 6.62 2.95 -3.08
C SER A 294 6.95 3.20 -4.56
N ILE A 295 6.06 2.81 -5.49
CA ILE A 295 6.22 3.22 -6.90
C ILE A 295 6.02 4.73 -7.03
N VAL A 296 5.01 5.30 -6.38
CA VAL A 296 4.74 6.74 -6.45
C VAL A 296 5.86 7.53 -5.78
N GLU A 297 6.38 7.06 -4.64
CA GLU A 297 7.57 7.61 -3.98
C GLU A 297 8.78 7.61 -4.93
N ALA A 298 9.05 6.50 -5.63
CA ALA A 298 10.12 6.42 -6.61
C ALA A 298 9.89 7.34 -7.83
N MET A 299 8.64 7.39 -8.34
CA MET A 299 8.26 8.28 -9.45
C MET A 299 8.47 9.75 -9.08
N SER A 300 8.16 10.18 -7.85
CA SER A 300 8.37 11.54 -7.39
C SER A 300 9.84 11.96 -7.39
N ARG A 301 10.76 10.99 -7.29
CA ARG A 301 12.21 11.21 -7.40
C ARG A 301 12.74 11.05 -8.85
N GLY A 302 11.84 10.94 -9.82
CA GLY A 302 12.19 10.77 -11.23
C GLY A 302 12.84 9.43 -11.56
N LEU A 303 12.64 8.35 -10.76
CA LEU A 303 13.18 7.06 -11.14
C LEU A 303 12.40 6.43 -12.28
N THR A 304 13.10 5.73 -13.15
CA THR A 304 12.48 4.77 -14.06
C THR A 304 11.92 3.61 -13.24
N CYS A 305 10.63 3.36 -13.37
CA CYS A 305 9.91 2.38 -12.56
C CYS A 305 9.44 1.21 -13.41
N TYR A 306 9.72 -0.01 -12.97
CA TYR A 306 9.14 -1.24 -13.52
C TYR A 306 8.25 -1.92 -12.49
N GLY A 307 7.22 -2.63 -12.94
CA GLY A 307 6.35 -3.35 -12.00
C GLY A 307 5.63 -4.54 -12.60
N SER A 308 5.23 -5.48 -11.76
CA SER A 308 4.39 -6.58 -12.18
C SER A 308 2.98 -6.09 -12.54
N ARG A 309 2.33 -6.72 -13.52
CA ARG A 309 0.99 -6.35 -14.01
C ARG A 309 -0.09 -6.86 -13.04
N VAL A 310 -0.09 -6.31 -11.80
CA VAL A 310 -1.03 -6.67 -10.74
C VAL A 310 -1.52 -5.44 -10.00
N GLY A 311 -2.73 -5.52 -9.45
CA GLY A 311 -3.28 -4.45 -8.63
C GLY A 311 -3.42 -3.14 -9.40
N GLY A 312 -3.13 -2.05 -8.72
CA GLY A 312 -3.08 -0.70 -9.28
C GLY A 312 -1.76 -0.33 -9.97
N ILE A 313 -0.80 -1.26 -10.12
CA ILE A 313 0.46 -0.96 -10.81
C ILE A 313 0.23 -0.48 -12.26
N PRO A 314 -0.68 -1.09 -13.06
CA PRO A 314 -0.99 -0.60 -14.41
C PRO A 314 -1.69 0.76 -14.45
N GLU A 315 -2.11 1.33 -13.31
CA GLU A 315 -2.62 2.70 -13.23
C GLU A 315 -1.48 3.74 -13.12
N LEU A 316 -0.29 3.29 -12.70
CA LEU A 316 0.89 4.11 -12.50
C LEU A 316 1.85 4.06 -13.68
N LEU A 317 2.07 2.86 -14.24
CA LEU A 317 3.09 2.55 -15.23
C LEU A 317 2.47 2.23 -16.59
N GLU A 318 3.14 2.62 -17.66
CA GLU A 318 2.81 2.24 -19.03
C GLU A 318 3.06 0.74 -19.25
N HIS A 319 2.39 0.17 -20.24
CA HIS A 319 2.40 -1.27 -20.48
C HIS A 319 3.82 -1.83 -20.67
N GLU A 320 4.68 -1.10 -21.37
CA GLU A 320 6.07 -1.46 -21.69
C GLU A 320 6.95 -1.52 -20.44
N PHE A 321 6.58 -0.82 -19.37
CA PHE A 321 7.25 -0.81 -18.07
C PHE A 321 6.62 -1.78 -17.07
N THR A 322 5.73 -2.66 -17.56
CA THR A 322 5.13 -3.71 -16.75
C THR A 322 5.47 -5.10 -17.29
N PHE A 323 5.51 -6.08 -16.38
CA PHE A 323 5.77 -7.48 -16.73
C PHE A 323 4.78 -8.41 -16.00
N GLU A 324 4.63 -9.63 -16.52
CA GLU A 324 3.80 -10.64 -15.84
C GLU A 324 4.43 -11.06 -14.51
N LYS A 325 3.59 -11.18 -13.49
CA LYS A 325 4.04 -11.66 -12.17
C LYS A 325 4.79 -12.98 -12.30
N LYS A 326 5.89 -13.13 -11.53
CA LYS A 326 6.78 -14.29 -11.54
C LYS A 326 7.59 -14.48 -12.83
N SER A 327 7.50 -13.60 -13.80
CA SER A 327 8.20 -13.76 -15.09
C SER A 327 9.65 -13.28 -15.01
N VAL A 328 10.54 -14.19 -14.60
CA VAL A 328 11.99 -13.94 -14.58
C VAL A 328 12.51 -13.50 -15.96
N GLY A 329 11.96 -14.09 -17.05
CA GLY A 329 12.35 -13.74 -18.41
C GLY A 329 12.02 -12.31 -18.79
N GLN A 330 10.79 -11.86 -18.51
CA GLN A 330 10.39 -10.47 -18.82
C GLN A 330 11.12 -9.46 -17.92
N ILE A 331 11.39 -9.78 -16.65
CA ILE A 331 12.20 -8.92 -15.79
C ILE A 331 13.62 -8.77 -16.38
N ALA A 332 14.25 -9.88 -16.78
CA ALA A 332 15.58 -9.83 -17.41
C ALA A 332 15.55 -9.03 -18.73
N GLN A 333 14.51 -9.17 -19.53
CA GLN A 333 14.32 -8.40 -20.76
C GLN A 333 14.17 -6.89 -20.46
N CYS A 334 13.32 -6.51 -19.52
CA CYS A 334 13.16 -5.11 -19.09
C CYS A 334 14.50 -4.51 -18.67
N LEU A 335 15.24 -5.21 -17.80
CA LEU A 335 16.55 -4.74 -17.33
C LEU A 335 17.59 -4.69 -18.45
N GLY A 336 17.60 -5.68 -19.34
CA GLY A 336 18.55 -5.76 -20.47
C GLY A 336 18.31 -4.74 -21.58
N SER A 337 17.11 -4.17 -21.67
CA SER A 337 16.75 -3.15 -22.69
C SER A 337 16.95 -1.71 -22.24
N ILE A 338 17.44 -1.49 -21.02
CA ILE A 338 17.61 -0.14 -20.45
C ILE A 338 18.70 0.64 -21.18
N THR A 339 18.34 1.81 -21.69
CA THR A 339 19.24 2.78 -22.30
C THR A 339 19.17 4.13 -21.56
N PRO A 340 20.18 5.00 -21.69
CA PRO A 340 20.11 6.36 -21.14
C PRO A 340 18.90 7.15 -21.63
N ALA A 341 18.47 6.96 -22.87
CA ALA A 341 17.29 7.61 -23.46
C ALA A 341 16.02 7.17 -22.73
N ILE A 342 15.82 5.86 -22.51
CA ILE A 342 14.68 5.32 -21.76
C ILE A 342 14.66 5.88 -20.32
N LEU A 343 15.83 5.91 -19.66
CA LEU A 343 15.92 6.45 -18.31
C LEU A 343 15.52 7.93 -18.26
N TYR A 344 15.97 8.72 -19.24
CA TYR A 344 15.66 10.14 -19.34
C TYR A 344 14.15 10.38 -19.55
N GLU A 345 13.56 9.73 -20.55
CA GLU A 345 12.14 9.88 -20.90
C GLU A 345 11.26 9.46 -19.72
N GLN A 346 11.57 8.33 -19.09
CA GLN A 346 10.81 7.84 -17.95
C GLN A 346 10.99 8.71 -16.70
N SER A 347 12.15 9.31 -16.51
CA SER A 347 12.37 10.26 -15.41
C SER A 347 11.42 11.46 -15.52
N VAL A 348 11.35 12.09 -16.68
CA VAL A 348 10.47 13.24 -16.94
C VAL A 348 8.99 12.83 -16.80
N ARG A 349 8.62 11.71 -17.44
CA ARG A 349 7.25 11.18 -17.40
C ARG A 349 6.81 10.86 -15.95
N ASN A 350 7.66 10.17 -15.20
CA ASN A 350 7.33 9.70 -13.86
C ASN A 350 7.26 10.85 -12.86
N ALA A 351 8.18 11.82 -12.92
CA ALA A 351 8.09 13.02 -12.10
C ALA A 351 6.78 13.79 -12.35
N LYS A 352 6.39 13.95 -13.62
CA LYS A 352 5.11 14.56 -13.99
C LYS A 352 3.92 13.73 -13.47
N LYS A 353 3.92 12.40 -13.65
CA LYS A 353 2.83 11.52 -13.20
C LYS A 353 2.68 11.55 -11.67
N ALA A 354 3.79 11.67 -10.93
CA ALA A 354 3.76 11.74 -9.47
C ALA A 354 3.00 12.96 -8.94
N THR A 355 2.89 14.06 -9.69
CA THR A 355 2.15 15.26 -9.26
C THR A 355 0.65 14.99 -9.05
N GLU A 356 0.09 13.98 -9.72
CA GLU A 356 -1.30 13.54 -9.51
C GLU A 356 -1.53 12.94 -8.11
N TYR A 357 -0.43 12.55 -7.44
CA TYR A 357 -0.40 11.90 -6.12
C TYR A 357 0.16 12.80 -5.03
N ASP A 358 0.38 14.09 -5.31
CA ASP A 358 0.76 15.07 -4.30
C ASP A 358 -0.29 15.18 -3.20
N ASN A 359 0.17 15.38 -1.96
CA ASN A 359 -0.69 15.49 -0.79
C ASN A 359 -1.81 16.50 -0.98
N LEU A 360 -1.49 17.70 -1.50
CA LEU A 360 -2.49 18.77 -1.69
C LEU A 360 -3.56 18.35 -2.72
N THR A 361 -3.15 17.69 -3.81
CA THR A 361 -4.06 17.17 -4.85
C THR A 361 -4.98 16.08 -4.29
N LEU A 362 -4.39 15.09 -3.59
CA LEU A 362 -5.16 14.00 -3.01
C LEU A 362 -6.07 14.47 -1.86
N ASP A 363 -5.61 15.42 -1.04
CA ASP A 363 -6.42 15.96 0.06
C ASP A 363 -7.59 16.78 -0.48
N SER A 364 -7.40 17.56 -1.54
CA SER A 364 -8.48 18.28 -2.22
C SER A 364 -9.53 17.32 -2.78
N LYS A 365 -9.10 16.24 -3.47
CA LYS A 365 -10.00 15.20 -4.00
C LYS A 365 -10.77 14.49 -2.88
N ARG A 366 -10.08 14.14 -1.82
CA ARG A 366 -10.65 13.44 -0.65
C ARG A 366 -11.64 14.34 0.09
N LYS A 367 -11.30 15.61 0.26
CA LYS A 367 -12.17 16.60 0.89
C LYS A 367 -13.49 16.76 0.14
N LYS A 368 -13.47 16.87 -1.19
CA LYS A 368 -14.69 16.93 -2.02
C LYS A 368 -15.59 15.71 -1.78
N PHE A 369 -15.00 14.52 -1.70
CA PHE A 369 -15.75 13.30 -1.41
C PHE A 369 -16.34 13.33 0.01
N PHE A 370 -15.56 13.74 1.02
CA PHE A 370 -16.04 13.83 2.39
C PHE A 370 -17.13 14.89 2.55
N ASP A 371 -17.04 16.03 1.88
CA ASP A 371 -18.07 17.07 1.88
C ASP A 371 -19.40 16.52 1.30
N THR A 372 -19.30 15.71 0.22
CA THR A 372 -20.48 15.02 -0.34
C THR A 372 -21.10 14.05 0.65
N VAL A 373 -20.29 13.28 1.37
CA VAL A 373 -20.76 12.35 2.42
C VAL A 373 -21.42 13.10 3.57
N ILE A 374 -20.81 14.18 4.05
CA ILE A 374 -21.36 15.01 5.14
C ILE A 374 -22.71 15.61 4.73
N TYR A 375 -22.77 16.16 3.50
CA TYR A 375 -24.00 16.72 2.96
C TYR A 375 -25.13 15.70 2.88
N ASP A 376 -24.85 14.51 2.32
CA ASP A 376 -25.83 13.42 2.21
C ASP A 376 -26.36 12.96 3.59
N ILE A 377 -25.49 12.87 4.61
CA ILE A 377 -25.91 12.50 5.96
C ILE A 377 -26.76 13.58 6.64
N ARG A 378 -26.47 14.86 6.40
CA ARG A 378 -27.19 15.98 7.05
C ARG A 378 -28.56 16.24 6.45
N ASN A 379 -28.80 15.81 5.22
CA ASN A 379 -30.07 16.07 4.49
C ASN A 379 -30.98 14.84 4.44
N MET A 380 -30.73 13.86 5.28
CA MET A 380 -31.61 12.70 5.50
C MET A 380 -32.38 12.84 6.82
#